data_64ec175ad95c447a534a5938ff3ee5c8
#
_entry.id   64ec175ad95c447a534a5938ff3ee5c8
#
_cell.length_a   1.000
_cell.length_b   1.000
_cell.length_c   1.000
_cell.angle_alpha   90.00
_cell.angle_beta   90.00
_cell.angle_gamma   90.00
#
_symmetry.space_group_name_H-M   'P 1'
#
loop_
_entity.id
_entity.type
_entity.pdbx_description
1 polymer ?
#
loop_
_entity_poly.entity_id
_entity_poly.type
_entity_poly.pdbx_seq_one_letter_code
_entity_poly.pdbx_strand_id
1 'polypeptide(L)'
;MNNTVSNTRISDEYIRNDLSWLRQESCQQRADAVPYERGYALVPDPDGADLAIVNTCGFIDAAKTEAIDNILEMAELKKAGKLGGLIVTGCLAERYKDSIQSELPEIDAVLGVGSFGDIVAAANAVCEGRGLSLFGSNSAAVDEIPRVVSTGPGWAYLRIAEGCNNFCAFCAIPYIRGRYRSRPIENIIDEATELAQHGVKELIVIAQDITRYGTDIYGKRSLARLCRELAKIDGVEWIRLHYLYPDQFDDELIDELASNDKVVKYLDIPIQHINNAILKRMNRRGTGDEIRELFKTLRERIPGLVLRTSLIAGLPGEGEAEFEELCEFLREARIERVGVFPFSPEEGTPAAKMEHVDEDEARRRADLIMQLQAPIMDDFCQSFVGKTIRVLCVGYDEELQRCIGRSYADSPDIDGLVYFTGRCPEGEMTDVLISGADDGMLIGDAMIKRGVSMNTTANKITIFRIVLIPVFLVLAYTGLKYWALAVYIIACLSDVADGYIARHYNQVSNFGKFR
;
A
#
# COMPACT_ATOMS: atom_id res chain seq x y z
N MET A 1 27.76 27.14 21.25
CA MET A 1 27.99 25.72 21.09
C MET A 1 27.43 25.35 19.75
N ASN A 2 28.30 25.22 18.75
CA ASN A 2 27.92 24.95 17.36
C ASN A 2 27.46 23.49 17.26
N ASN A 3 26.17 23.27 17.00
CA ASN A 3 25.66 21.99 16.56
C ASN A 3 26.10 21.76 15.10
N THR A 4 27.25 21.19 14.92
CA THR A 4 27.61 20.50 13.69
C THR A 4 26.87 19.16 13.70
N VAL A 5 25.61 19.16 13.31
CA VAL A 5 24.94 17.97 12.78
C VAL A 5 25.56 17.75 11.39
N SER A 6 26.68 17.06 11.36
CA SER A 6 27.34 16.67 10.11
C SER A 6 26.52 15.58 9.44
N ASN A 7 26.30 15.67 8.17
CA ASN A 7 25.88 14.73 7.14
C ASN A 7 25.94 13.22 7.52
N THR A 8 25.25 12.83 8.60
CA THR A 8 25.14 11.42 8.98
C THR A 8 24.24 10.73 7.96
N ARG A 9 24.77 9.72 7.29
CA ARG A 9 24.08 8.95 6.25
C ARG A 9 23.45 7.73 6.88
N ILE A 10 22.17 7.54 6.66
CA ILE A 10 21.42 6.36 7.11
C ILE A 10 20.99 5.59 5.87
N SER A 11 21.31 4.30 5.79
CA SER A 11 20.77 3.41 4.79
C SER A 11 19.50 2.73 5.33
N ASP A 12 18.58 2.53 4.43
CA ASP A 12 17.30 1.93 4.65
C ASP A 12 17.19 0.68 3.77
N GLU A 13 17.20 -0.50 4.37
CA GLU A 13 17.16 -1.74 3.62
C GLU A 13 15.80 -2.43 3.75
N TYR A 14 15.23 -2.73 2.61
CA TYR A 14 13.92 -3.34 2.45
C TYR A 14 13.96 -4.85 2.63
N ILE A 15 13.11 -5.35 3.53
CA ILE A 15 12.76 -6.77 3.58
C ILE A 15 11.60 -6.99 2.61
N ARG A 16 11.84 -7.71 1.51
CA ARG A 16 10.83 -8.10 0.54
C ARG A 16 10.30 -9.49 0.87
N ASN A 17 9.15 -9.59 1.52
CA ASN A 17 8.41 -10.85 1.67
C ASN A 17 6.92 -10.64 1.40
N ASP A 18 6.33 -11.51 0.59
CA ASP A 18 5.05 -11.35 -0.11
C ASP A 18 3.79 -11.15 0.76
N LEU A 19 3.86 -11.21 2.08
CA LEU A 19 2.65 -11.18 2.92
C LEU A 19 2.70 -10.35 4.22
N SER A 20 3.86 -10.19 4.81
CA SER A 20 4.06 -9.28 5.95
C SER A 20 4.29 -7.83 5.50
N TRP A 21 4.57 -7.66 4.30
CA TRP A 21 4.98 -6.56 3.47
C TRP A 21 4.09 -5.31 3.55
N LEU A 22 2.79 -5.48 3.29
CA LEU A 22 1.82 -4.38 3.30
C LEU A 22 1.79 -3.59 4.62
N ARG A 23 2.11 -4.23 5.74
CA ARG A 23 2.11 -3.59 7.06
C ARG A 23 3.48 -3.02 7.44
N GLN A 24 4.53 -3.66 6.97
CA GLN A 24 5.89 -3.28 7.30
C GLN A 24 6.29 -1.99 6.62
N GLU A 25 5.91 -1.79 5.37
CA GLU A 25 6.20 -0.58 4.62
C GLU A 25 5.68 0.70 5.29
N SER A 26 4.45 0.69 5.81
CA SER A 26 3.92 1.85 6.54
C SER A 26 4.68 2.12 7.86
N CYS A 27 5.25 1.10 8.48
CA CYS A 27 6.11 1.27 9.66
C CYS A 27 7.48 1.81 9.26
N GLN A 28 8.05 1.31 8.17
CA GLN A 28 9.30 1.78 7.61
C GLN A 28 9.22 3.26 7.25
N GLN A 29 8.23 3.68 6.48
CA GLN A 29 7.99 5.08 6.12
C GLN A 29 7.98 6.03 7.33
N ARG A 30 7.52 5.56 8.48
CA ARG A 30 7.53 6.33 9.72
C ARG A 30 8.90 6.31 10.41
N ALA A 31 9.60 5.20 10.35
CA ALA A 31 10.97 5.11 10.88
C ALA A 31 11.92 6.05 10.13
N ASP A 32 11.71 6.26 8.82
CA ASP A 32 12.54 7.11 7.96
C ASP A 32 12.24 8.60 8.12
N ALA A 33 10.98 8.98 8.36
CA ALA A 33 10.58 10.38 8.40
C ALA A 33 11.21 11.14 9.56
N VAL A 34 11.29 10.53 10.73
CA VAL A 34 11.84 11.19 11.92
C VAL A 34 13.32 11.56 11.75
N PRO A 35 14.21 10.67 11.25
CA PRO A 35 15.57 11.05 10.89
C PRO A 35 15.64 12.15 9.85
N TYR A 36 14.86 12.06 8.76
CA TYR A 36 14.85 13.06 7.69
C TYR A 36 14.52 14.47 8.20
N GLU A 37 13.46 14.62 9.00
CA GLU A 37 13.08 15.91 9.59
C GLU A 37 14.14 16.47 10.56
N ARG A 38 14.97 15.61 11.14
CA ARG A 38 16.05 15.99 12.06
C ARG A 38 17.40 16.22 11.36
N GLY A 39 17.41 16.19 10.03
CA GLY A 39 18.58 16.54 9.22
C GLY A 39 19.52 15.39 8.90
N TYR A 40 19.06 14.14 9.04
CA TYR A 40 19.75 12.97 8.52
C TYR A 40 19.47 12.83 7.02
N ALA A 41 20.46 12.38 6.26
CA ALA A 41 20.30 12.08 4.83
C ALA A 41 19.99 10.59 4.67
N LEU A 42 18.85 10.27 4.08
CA LEU A 42 18.52 8.89 3.67
C LEU A 42 19.30 8.53 2.40
N VAL A 43 19.93 7.38 2.39
CA VAL A 43 20.70 6.86 1.26
C VAL A 43 20.23 5.45 0.90
N PRO A 44 20.15 5.11 -0.40
CA PRO A 44 19.62 3.82 -0.84
C PRO A 44 20.60 2.65 -0.70
N ASP A 45 21.88 2.93 -0.46
CA ASP A 45 22.96 1.93 -0.39
C ASP A 45 23.59 1.95 1.01
N PRO A 46 23.64 0.81 1.71
CA PRO A 46 24.28 0.72 3.02
C PRO A 46 25.81 0.87 2.97
N ASP A 47 26.45 0.62 1.81
CA ASP A 47 27.89 0.75 1.66
C ASP A 47 28.32 2.21 1.78
N GLY A 48 29.02 2.54 2.85
CA GLY A 48 29.45 3.89 3.17
C GLY A 48 28.41 4.72 3.95
N ALA A 49 27.33 4.11 4.43
CA ALA A 49 26.41 4.75 5.35
C ALA A 49 26.98 4.83 6.78
N ASP A 50 26.61 5.89 7.50
CA ASP A 50 26.98 6.02 8.91
C ASP A 50 26.14 5.10 9.82
N LEU A 51 24.89 4.84 9.43
CA LEU A 51 23.96 3.98 10.15
C LEU A 51 23.07 3.20 9.17
N ALA A 52 22.73 1.95 9.53
CA ALA A 52 21.64 1.20 8.95
C ALA A 52 20.53 1.01 9.98
N ILE A 53 19.28 1.15 9.53
CA ILE A 53 18.09 0.87 10.34
C ILE A 53 17.34 -0.29 9.67
N VAL A 54 17.33 -1.46 10.31
CA VAL A 54 16.61 -2.64 9.85
C VAL A 54 15.28 -2.75 10.58
N ASN A 55 14.19 -2.50 9.86
CA ASN A 55 12.84 -2.67 10.40
C ASN A 55 12.37 -4.10 10.13
N THR A 56 12.15 -4.87 11.18
CA THR A 56 12.00 -6.31 11.14
C THR A 56 10.55 -6.78 11.22
N CYS A 57 10.20 -7.82 10.48
CA CYS A 57 9.01 -8.60 10.69
C CYS A 57 9.32 -9.81 11.61
N GLY A 58 8.41 -10.10 12.53
CA GLY A 58 8.54 -11.22 13.47
C GLY A 58 7.26 -12.06 13.56
N PHE A 59 6.43 -12.03 12.49
CA PHE A 59 5.10 -12.63 12.52
C PHE A 59 5.11 -14.11 12.13
N ILE A 60 5.86 -14.49 11.10
CA ILE A 60 6.01 -15.89 10.64
C ILE A 60 7.47 -16.25 10.51
N ASP A 61 7.79 -17.58 10.56
CA ASP A 61 9.17 -18.05 10.55
C ASP A 61 9.96 -17.60 9.31
N ALA A 62 9.36 -17.65 8.12
CA ALA A 62 10.00 -17.16 6.90
C ALA A 62 10.43 -15.69 7.00
N ALA A 63 9.55 -14.83 7.52
CA ALA A 63 9.85 -13.41 7.71
C ALA A 63 10.87 -13.17 8.84
N LYS A 64 10.93 -14.04 9.85
CA LYS A 64 11.98 -13.98 10.88
C LYS A 64 13.34 -14.33 10.28
N THR A 65 13.40 -15.40 9.47
CA THR A 65 14.64 -15.84 8.81
C THR A 65 15.20 -14.71 7.94
N GLU A 66 14.37 -14.13 7.06
CA GLU A 66 14.77 -13.01 6.21
C GLU A 66 15.24 -11.78 7.04
N ALA A 67 14.52 -11.45 8.11
CA ALA A 67 14.92 -10.34 8.98
C ALA A 67 16.29 -10.59 9.63
N ILE A 68 16.57 -11.83 10.03
CA ILE A 68 17.87 -12.21 10.61
C ILE A 68 18.94 -12.15 9.52
N ASP A 69 18.68 -12.68 8.32
CA ASP A 69 19.64 -12.65 7.21
C ASP A 69 20.04 -11.20 6.86
N ASN A 70 19.08 -10.28 6.78
CA ASN A 70 19.35 -8.85 6.53
C ASN A 70 20.16 -8.22 7.68
N ILE A 71 19.85 -8.55 8.94
CA ILE A 71 20.66 -8.06 10.07
C ILE A 71 22.10 -8.56 9.95
N LEU A 72 22.30 -9.83 9.60
CA LEU A 72 23.63 -10.42 9.43
C LEU A 72 24.40 -9.81 8.25
N GLU A 73 23.73 -9.51 7.14
CA GLU A 73 24.33 -8.80 6.01
C GLU A 73 24.83 -7.40 6.42
N MET A 74 24.00 -6.62 7.12
CA MET A 74 24.44 -5.32 7.66
C MET A 74 25.58 -5.48 8.67
N ALA A 75 25.56 -6.52 9.48
CA ALA A 75 26.64 -6.83 10.42
C ALA A 75 27.98 -7.10 9.69
N GLU A 76 27.95 -7.80 8.55
CA GLU A 76 29.16 -8.03 7.74
C GLU A 76 29.69 -6.72 7.13
N LEU A 77 28.82 -5.83 6.63
CA LEU A 77 29.24 -4.50 6.17
C LEU A 77 29.88 -3.68 7.30
N LYS A 78 29.31 -3.75 8.50
CA LYS A 78 29.87 -3.09 9.68
C LYS A 78 31.23 -3.66 10.06
N LYS A 79 31.42 -4.98 10.08
CA LYS A 79 32.71 -5.63 10.31
C LYS A 79 33.77 -5.25 9.26
N ALA A 80 33.34 -5.05 8.02
CA ALA A 80 34.19 -4.59 6.93
C ALA A 80 34.54 -3.08 7.00
N GLY A 81 34.00 -2.34 7.96
CA GLY A 81 34.18 -0.89 8.11
C GLY A 81 33.47 -0.06 7.05
N LYS A 82 32.51 -0.64 6.36
CA LYS A 82 31.68 0.01 5.33
C LYS A 82 30.38 0.61 5.89
N LEU A 83 29.95 0.16 7.06
CA LEU A 83 28.82 0.67 7.81
C LEU A 83 29.27 1.09 9.20
N GLY A 84 28.81 2.27 9.69
CA GLY A 84 29.23 2.80 10.98
C GLY A 84 28.48 2.17 12.15
N GLY A 85 27.18 1.95 12.05
CA GLY A 85 26.34 1.38 13.12
C GLY A 85 25.08 0.71 12.61
N LEU A 86 24.50 -0.17 13.44
CA LEU A 86 23.34 -0.99 13.13
C LEU A 86 22.25 -0.84 14.18
N ILE A 87 21.07 -0.39 13.75
CA ILE A 87 19.88 -0.26 14.58
C ILE A 87 18.82 -1.26 14.09
N VAL A 88 18.23 -2.01 15.01
CA VAL A 88 17.16 -2.96 14.68
C VAL A 88 15.87 -2.55 15.37
N THR A 89 14.76 -2.54 14.62
CA THR A 89 13.43 -2.19 15.14
C THR A 89 12.36 -3.12 14.58
N GLY A 90 11.12 -2.96 15.03
CA GLY A 90 9.97 -3.69 14.49
C GLY A 90 9.52 -4.90 15.30
N CYS A 91 8.78 -5.81 14.64
CA CYS A 91 8.11 -6.91 15.32
C CYS A 91 9.06 -7.98 15.87
N LEU A 92 10.16 -8.29 15.17
CA LEU A 92 11.17 -9.23 15.66
C LEU A 92 11.84 -8.67 16.92
N ALA A 93 12.25 -7.40 16.87
CA ALA A 93 12.84 -6.70 18.02
C ALA A 93 11.93 -6.74 19.25
N GLU A 94 10.63 -6.46 19.08
CA GLU A 94 9.65 -6.51 20.18
C GLU A 94 9.44 -7.93 20.70
N ARG A 95 9.34 -8.91 19.81
CA ARG A 95 9.05 -10.31 20.16
C ARG A 95 10.18 -10.95 20.95
N TYR A 96 11.42 -10.65 20.60
CA TYR A 96 12.62 -11.23 21.18
C TYR A 96 13.45 -10.23 22.00
N LYS A 97 12.84 -9.22 22.54
CA LYS A 97 13.48 -8.12 23.28
C LYS A 97 14.45 -8.55 24.37
N ASP A 98 14.18 -9.70 25.01
CA ASP A 98 14.99 -10.21 26.11
C ASP A 98 16.26 -10.95 25.64
N SER A 99 16.32 -11.38 24.38
CA SER A 99 17.40 -12.20 23.84
C SER A 99 18.07 -11.63 22.58
N ILE A 100 17.41 -10.79 21.82
CA ILE A 100 17.89 -10.36 20.49
C ILE A 100 19.31 -9.78 20.52
N GLN A 101 19.64 -8.98 21.51
CA GLN A 101 20.94 -8.33 21.62
C GLN A 101 22.03 -9.29 22.10
N SER A 102 21.66 -10.36 22.84
CA SER A 102 22.59 -11.42 23.25
C SER A 102 22.84 -12.43 22.14
N GLU A 103 21.84 -12.68 21.30
CA GLU A 103 21.92 -13.59 20.14
C GLU A 103 22.61 -12.93 18.94
N LEU A 104 22.44 -11.61 18.78
CA LEU A 104 22.99 -10.79 17.70
C LEU A 104 23.78 -9.61 18.28
N PRO A 105 24.98 -9.84 18.81
CA PRO A 105 25.79 -8.82 19.50
C PRO A 105 26.32 -7.72 18.57
N GLU A 106 26.21 -7.87 17.26
CA GLU A 106 26.56 -6.88 16.26
C GLU A 106 25.62 -5.67 16.25
N ILE A 107 24.42 -5.81 16.81
CA ILE A 107 23.42 -4.74 16.86
C ILE A 107 23.82 -3.71 17.92
N ASP A 108 23.92 -2.43 17.54
CA ASP A 108 24.26 -1.33 18.44
C ASP A 108 23.02 -0.82 19.20
N ALA A 109 21.87 -0.77 18.56
CA ALA A 109 20.64 -0.36 19.23
C ALA A 109 19.43 -1.19 18.80
N VAL A 110 18.51 -1.42 19.75
CA VAL A 110 17.25 -2.16 19.52
C VAL A 110 16.07 -1.31 19.99
N LEU A 111 15.07 -1.16 19.13
CA LEU A 111 13.82 -0.47 19.45
C LEU A 111 12.60 -1.38 19.25
N GLY A 112 11.76 -1.49 20.26
CA GLY A 112 10.47 -2.16 20.15
C GLY A 112 9.44 -1.33 19.36
N VAL A 113 8.30 -1.95 19.06
CA VAL A 113 7.21 -1.32 18.27
C VAL A 113 6.58 -0.09 18.94
N GLY A 114 6.74 0.05 20.27
CA GLY A 114 6.29 1.22 21.03
C GLY A 114 7.33 2.36 21.12
N SER A 115 8.46 2.26 20.42
CA SER A 115 9.57 3.22 20.51
C SER A 115 10.02 3.77 19.15
N PHE A 116 9.19 3.72 18.12
CA PHE A 116 9.53 4.29 16.81
C PHE A 116 9.86 5.80 16.88
N GLY A 117 9.19 6.54 17.76
CA GLY A 117 9.47 7.96 18.00
C GLY A 117 10.88 8.25 18.55
N ASP A 118 11.53 7.25 19.14
CA ASP A 118 12.85 7.38 19.76
C ASP A 118 14.01 7.07 18.78
N ILE A 119 13.72 6.82 17.50
CA ILE A 119 14.71 6.40 16.49
C ILE A 119 15.90 7.37 16.37
N VAL A 120 15.65 8.69 16.49
CA VAL A 120 16.70 9.71 16.46
C VAL A 120 17.58 9.65 17.71
N ALA A 121 16.98 9.37 18.88
CA ALA A 121 17.75 9.20 20.11
C ALA A 121 18.67 7.97 20.01
N ALA A 122 18.18 6.88 19.40
CA ALA A 122 18.98 5.69 19.15
C ALA A 122 20.10 5.98 18.13
N ALA A 123 19.80 6.67 17.02
CA ALA A 123 20.79 7.06 16.01
C ALA A 123 21.92 7.90 16.62
N ASN A 124 21.58 8.92 17.43
CA ASN A 124 22.55 9.75 18.13
C ASN A 124 23.42 8.92 19.09
N ALA A 125 22.82 8.01 19.86
CA ALA A 125 23.55 7.16 20.79
C ALA A 125 24.56 6.26 20.07
N VAL A 126 24.15 5.64 18.96
CA VAL A 126 25.02 4.78 18.15
C VAL A 126 26.17 5.59 17.52
N CYS A 127 25.90 6.78 16.99
CA CYS A 127 26.95 7.67 16.46
C CYS A 127 27.97 8.10 17.55
N GLU A 128 27.55 8.16 18.81
CA GLU A 128 28.41 8.43 19.95
C GLU A 128 29.11 7.17 20.51
N GLY A 129 28.94 6.02 19.85
CA GLY A 129 29.52 4.74 20.27
C GLY A 129 28.85 4.13 21.51
N ARG A 130 27.61 4.51 21.79
CA ARG A 130 26.81 3.99 22.94
C ARG A 130 25.73 3.04 22.45
N GLY A 131 25.67 1.85 23.04
CA GLY A 131 24.54 0.93 22.83
C GLY A 131 23.25 1.48 23.47
N LEU A 132 22.10 1.16 22.86
CA LEU A 132 20.79 1.57 23.38
C LEU A 132 19.73 0.51 23.12
N SER A 133 18.90 0.22 24.13
CA SER A 133 17.71 -0.65 23.98
C SER A 133 16.50 0.05 24.56
N LEU A 134 15.49 0.29 23.73
CA LEU A 134 14.26 1.00 24.11
C LEU A 134 13.03 0.17 23.73
N PHE A 135 12.20 -0.13 24.72
CA PHE A 135 10.95 -0.85 24.55
C PHE A 135 9.82 -0.05 25.21
N GLY A 136 9.19 0.81 24.44
CA GLY A 136 8.01 1.56 24.85
C GLY A 136 6.80 0.65 25.06
N SER A 137 5.76 1.19 25.67
CA SER A 137 4.53 0.44 25.90
C SER A 137 3.77 0.20 24.59
N ASN A 138 3.56 -1.06 24.22
CA ASN A 138 2.68 -1.44 23.11
C ASN A 138 1.17 -1.25 23.42
N SER A 139 0.85 -0.65 24.58
CA SER A 139 -0.51 -0.27 25.00
C SER A 139 -0.72 1.25 24.99
N ALA A 140 0.32 2.04 24.71
CA ALA A 140 0.20 3.49 24.54
C ALA A 140 -0.66 3.85 23.31
N ALA A 141 -1.12 5.08 23.25
CA ALA A 141 -1.76 5.60 22.02
C ALA A 141 -0.83 5.43 20.81
N VAL A 142 -1.41 5.33 19.63
CA VAL A 142 -0.62 5.23 18.40
C VAL A 142 0.10 6.55 18.16
N ASP A 143 1.42 6.50 18.01
CA ASP A 143 2.20 7.70 17.73
C ASP A 143 1.84 8.29 16.36
N GLU A 144 1.58 9.58 16.36
CA GLU A 144 1.33 10.38 15.14
C GLU A 144 2.67 10.96 14.66
N ILE A 145 3.45 10.11 14.00
CA ILE A 145 4.76 10.45 13.47
C ILE A 145 4.61 10.74 11.97
N PRO A 146 5.19 11.85 11.45
CA PRO A 146 5.29 12.09 10.01
C PRO A 146 5.92 10.90 9.29
N ARG A 147 5.74 10.79 7.98
CA ARG A 147 6.34 9.72 7.21
C ARG A 147 6.89 10.20 5.87
N VAL A 148 7.94 9.56 5.40
CA VAL A 148 8.37 9.62 4.01
C VAL A 148 7.59 8.57 3.23
N VAL A 149 6.99 8.94 2.11
CA VAL A 149 6.25 8.00 1.25
C VAL A 149 7.25 7.29 0.36
N SER A 150 7.44 5.99 0.56
CA SER A 150 8.32 5.12 -0.23
C SER A 150 7.54 4.21 -1.20
N THR A 151 6.20 4.17 -1.10
CA THR A 151 5.36 3.49 -2.08
C THR A 151 5.52 4.11 -3.46
N GLY A 152 5.22 3.33 -4.49
CA GLY A 152 5.19 3.82 -5.87
C GLY A 152 4.25 5.03 -6.04
N PRO A 153 4.39 5.77 -7.14
CA PRO A 153 3.64 6.99 -7.36
C PRO A 153 2.13 6.73 -7.42
N GLY A 154 1.35 7.66 -6.84
CA GLY A 154 -0.10 7.69 -6.91
C GLY A 154 -0.85 6.87 -5.87
N TRP A 155 -0.20 6.11 -5.00
CA TRP A 155 -0.87 5.33 -3.95
C TRP A 155 -0.08 5.31 -2.64
N ALA A 156 -0.77 5.09 -1.52
CA ALA A 156 -0.13 4.96 -0.22
C ALA A 156 -0.98 4.14 0.77
N TYR A 157 -0.31 3.43 1.67
CA TYR A 157 -0.98 2.84 2.82
C TYR A 157 -1.40 3.91 3.83
N LEU A 158 -2.60 3.78 4.38
CA LEU A 158 -3.13 4.63 5.44
C LEU A 158 -3.49 3.78 6.66
N ARG A 159 -2.63 3.77 7.66
CA ARG A 159 -2.85 3.03 8.89
C ARG A 159 -3.85 3.76 9.79
N ILE A 160 -4.95 3.09 10.15
CA ILE A 160 -6.03 3.68 10.96
C ILE A 160 -6.07 3.18 12.41
N ALA A 161 -5.39 2.08 12.69
CA ALA A 161 -5.31 1.50 14.03
C ALA A 161 -4.06 0.63 14.18
N GLU A 162 -3.75 0.21 15.40
CA GLU A 162 -2.65 -0.67 15.76
C GLU A 162 -3.10 -1.73 16.77
N GLY A 163 -2.50 -2.92 16.72
CA GLY A 163 -2.83 -4.03 17.61
C GLY A 163 -4.10 -4.78 17.23
N CYS A 164 -4.43 -5.85 17.97
CA CYS A 164 -5.58 -6.69 17.65
C CYS A 164 -6.18 -7.35 18.90
N ASN A 165 -7.52 -7.42 18.98
CA ASN A 165 -8.25 -8.06 20.07
C ASN A 165 -8.87 -9.42 19.69
N ASN A 166 -8.57 -9.96 18.50
CA ASN A 166 -9.18 -11.21 18.05
C ASN A 166 -8.55 -12.45 18.70
N PHE A 167 -7.25 -12.42 19.03
CA PHE A 167 -6.53 -13.53 19.68
C PHE A 167 -6.73 -14.86 18.97
N CYS A 168 -6.70 -14.88 17.63
CA CYS A 168 -6.71 -16.12 16.87
C CYS A 168 -5.58 -17.04 17.37
N ALA A 169 -5.84 -18.33 17.53
CA ALA A 169 -4.92 -19.27 18.19
C ALA A 169 -3.56 -19.41 17.49
N PHE A 170 -3.49 -19.13 16.19
CA PHE A 170 -2.27 -19.17 15.38
C PHE A 170 -1.51 -17.84 15.32
N CYS A 171 -2.01 -16.75 15.91
CA CYS A 171 -1.53 -15.40 15.62
C CYS A 171 -0.76 -14.79 16.80
N ALA A 172 0.49 -14.39 16.56
CA ALA A 172 1.34 -13.74 17.55
C ALA A 172 1.10 -12.21 17.69
N ILE A 173 0.35 -11.58 16.78
CA ILE A 173 0.16 -10.13 16.73
C ILE A 173 -0.30 -9.50 18.05
N PRO A 174 -1.31 -10.03 18.78
CA PRO A 174 -1.73 -9.42 20.05
C PRO A 174 -0.63 -9.36 21.11
N TYR A 175 0.32 -10.28 21.04
CA TYR A 175 1.45 -10.36 21.98
C TYR A 175 2.58 -9.40 21.59
N ILE A 176 2.75 -9.13 20.30
CA ILE A 176 3.79 -8.24 19.76
C ILE A 176 3.31 -6.78 19.76
N ARG A 177 2.14 -6.52 19.14
CA ARG A 177 1.63 -5.16 18.91
C ARG A 177 0.59 -4.70 19.93
N GLY A 178 0.24 -5.56 20.89
CA GLY A 178 -0.69 -5.25 21.97
C GLY A 178 -2.16 -5.22 21.55
N ARG A 179 -2.98 -4.62 22.43
CA ARG A 179 -4.42 -4.46 22.23
C ARG A 179 -4.73 -3.48 21.12
N TYR A 180 -5.92 -3.62 20.54
CA TYR A 180 -6.42 -2.75 19.49
C TYR A 180 -6.52 -1.29 19.94
N ARG A 181 -5.96 -0.37 19.18
CA ARG A 181 -5.94 1.07 19.42
C ARG A 181 -6.20 1.81 18.10
N SER A 182 -7.34 2.50 18.04
CA SER A 182 -7.68 3.36 16.90
C SER A 182 -6.93 4.68 16.94
N ARG A 183 -6.60 5.22 15.78
CA ARG A 183 -6.17 6.62 15.64
C ARG A 183 -7.40 7.53 15.58
N PRO A 184 -7.33 8.76 16.10
CA PRO A 184 -8.38 9.76 15.91
C PRO A 184 -8.66 10.02 14.43
N ILE A 185 -9.95 10.22 14.09
CA ILE A 185 -10.35 10.42 12.69
C ILE A 185 -9.72 11.68 12.09
N GLU A 186 -9.57 12.71 12.91
CA GLU A 186 -8.98 13.98 12.54
C GLU A 186 -7.53 13.80 12.06
N ASN A 187 -6.71 13.08 12.81
CA ASN A 187 -5.31 12.80 12.47
C ASN A 187 -5.18 11.95 11.19
N ILE A 188 -6.11 11.02 10.98
CA ILE A 188 -6.14 10.20 9.75
C ILE A 188 -6.49 11.08 8.54
N ILE A 189 -7.42 12.00 8.69
CA ILE A 189 -7.84 12.91 7.62
C ILE A 189 -6.72 13.91 7.29
N ASP A 190 -6.03 14.42 8.30
CA ASP A 190 -4.88 15.32 8.10
C ASP A 190 -3.78 14.62 7.30
N GLU A 191 -3.38 13.40 7.69
CA GLU A 191 -2.40 12.59 6.95
C GLU A 191 -2.87 12.27 5.53
N ALA A 192 -4.13 11.86 5.35
CA ALA A 192 -4.68 11.55 4.04
C ALA A 192 -4.74 12.77 3.13
N THR A 193 -5.01 13.95 3.69
CA THR A 193 -5.02 15.23 2.95
C THR A 193 -3.61 15.60 2.48
N GLU A 194 -2.61 15.43 3.34
CA GLU A 194 -1.20 15.65 2.99
C GLU A 194 -0.76 14.69 1.86
N LEU A 195 -1.10 13.41 1.96
CA LEU A 195 -0.82 12.43 0.91
C LEU A 195 -1.45 12.81 -0.43
N ALA A 196 -2.71 13.24 -0.43
CA ALA A 196 -3.40 13.68 -1.63
C ALA A 196 -2.76 14.94 -2.25
N GLN A 197 -2.29 15.89 -1.43
CA GLN A 197 -1.55 17.08 -1.89
C GLN A 197 -0.21 16.70 -2.55
N HIS A 198 0.41 15.59 -2.14
CA HIS A 198 1.61 15.04 -2.76
C HIS A 198 1.33 14.10 -3.95
N GLY A 199 0.08 14.04 -4.43
CA GLY A 199 -0.30 13.33 -5.65
C GLY A 199 -0.78 11.90 -5.44
N VAL A 200 -0.98 11.44 -4.21
CA VAL A 200 -1.59 10.14 -3.91
C VAL A 200 -3.06 10.17 -4.30
N LYS A 201 -3.48 9.21 -5.13
CA LYS A 201 -4.85 9.04 -5.63
C LYS A 201 -5.56 7.85 -5.02
N GLU A 202 -4.81 6.82 -4.63
CA GLU A 202 -5.34 5.64 -3.95
C GLU A 202 -4.83 5.58 -2.50
N LEU A 203 -5.77 5.55 -1.56
CA LEU A 203 -5.50 5.31 -0.16
C LEU A 203 -5.84 3.86 0.18
N ILE A 204 -4.86 3.09 0.63
CA ILE A 204 -5.06 1.71 1.08
C ILE A 204 -5.16 1.71 2.61
N VAL A 205 -6.38 1.60 3.09
CA VAL A 205 -6.71 1.64 4.52
C VAL A 205 -6.36 0.32 5.18
N ILE A 206 -5.47 0.36 6.17
CA ILE A 206 -4.94 -0.82 6.84
C ILE A 206 -4.98 -0.72 8.37
N ALA A 207 -5.16 -1.86 9.00
CA ALA A 207 -4.86 -2.17 10.40
C ALA A 207 -4.77 -3.70 10.52
N GLN A 208 -4.64 -4.25 11.73
CA GLN A 208 -4.76 -5.68 11.95
C GLN A 208 -6.22 -6.20 11.82
N ASP A 209 -7.19 -5.29 11.99
CA ASP A 209 -8.62 -5.51 11.81
C ASP A 209 -9.26 -4.13 11.66
N ILE A 210 -9.58 -3.69 10.44
CA ILE A 210 -10.16 -2.36 10.22
C ILE A 210 -11.64 -2.29 10.57
N THR A 211 -12.36 -3.41 10.63
CA THR A 211 -13.80 -3.43 10.92
C THR A 211 -14.13 -2.96 12.33
N ARG A 212 -13.17 -3.04 13.26
CA ARG A 212 -13.32 -2.57 14.65
C ARG A 212 -12.99 -1.10 14.86
N TYR A 213 -12.61 -0.38 13.80
CA TYR A 213 -12.19 1.01 13.92
C TYR A 213 -13.19 1.86 14.70
N GLY A 214 -12.67 2.57 15.68
CA GLY A 214 -13.42 3.50 16.52
C GLY A 214 -14.14 2.89 17.72
N THR A 215 -14.15 1.56 17.88
CA THR A 215 -14.86 0.92 19.02
C THR A 215 -14.26 1.30 20.38
N ASP A 216 -12.95 1.52 20.43
CA ASP A 216 -12.20 1.87 21.64
C ASP A 216 -12.26 3.37 21.97
N ILE A 217 -12.26 4.25 20.98
CA ILE A 217 -12.23 5.71 21.17
C ILE A 217 -13.59 6.39 21.03
N TYR A 218 -14.50 5.82 20.21
CA TYR A 218 -15.86 6.40 19.97
C TYR A 218 -16.99 5.55 20.56
N GLY A 219 -16.68 4.38 21.13
CA GLY A 219 -17.67 3.45 21.69
C GLY A 219 -18.55 2.75 20.64
N LYS A 220 -18.26 2.91 19.34
CA LYS A 220 -18.98 2.28 18.22
C LYS A 220 -18.06 2.07 17.02
N ARG A 221 -18.42 1.13 16.15
CA ARG A 221 -17.76 0.98 14.85
C ARG A 221 -17.89 2.25 14.04
N SER A 222 -16.81 2.72 13.45
CA SER A 222 -16.76 4.02 12.78
C SER A 222 -16.07 3.97 11.42
N LEU A 223 -15.85 2.76 10.85
CA LEU A 223 -15.20 2.60 9.54
C LEU A 223 -16.01 3.26 8.42
N ALA A 224 -17.35 3.08 8.39
CA ALA A 224 -18.22 3.74 7.42
C ALA A 224 -18.13 5.27 7.50
N ARG A 225 -18.10 5.83 8.72
CA ARG A 225 -17.87 7.26 8.93
C ARG A 225 -16.50 7.70 8.40
N LEU A 226 -15.45 6.95 8.66
CA LEU A 226 -14.11 7.24 8.16
C LEU A 226 -14.07 7.25 6.64
N CYS A 227 -14.68 6.26 5.96
CA CYS A 227 -14.75 6.21 4.50
C CYS A 227 -15.44 7.46 3.92
N ARG A 228 -16.55 7.90 4.54
CA ARG A 228 -17.25 9.13 4.14
C ARG A 228 -16.36 10.38 4.26
N GLU A 229 -15.58 10.49 5.33
CA GLU A 229 -14.69 11.64 5.51
C GLU A 229 -13.50 11.59 4.54
N LEU A 230 -12.87 10.44 4.35
CA LEU A 230 -11.80 10.26 3.36
C LEU A 230 -12.27 10.57 1.93
N ALA A 231 -13.50 10.20 1.58
CA ALA A 231 -14.06 10.46 0.25
C ALA A 231 -14.26 11.95 -0.05
N LYS A 232 -14.30 12.82 0.96
CA LYS A 232 -14.41 14.28 0.77
C LYS A 232 -13.08 14.94 0.37
N ILE A 233 -11.96 14.23 0.54
CA ILE A 233 -10.64 14.78 0.26
C ILE A 233 -10.48 14.95 -1.25
N ASP A 234 -10.11 16.15 -1.67
CA ASP A 234 -9.80 16.45 -3.06
C ASP A 234 -8.49 15.73 -3.47
N GLY A 235 -8.49 15.14 -4.67
CA GLY A 235 -7.34 14.37 -5.18
C GLY A 235 -7.40 12.88 -4.88
N VAL A 236 -8.08 12.42 -3.83
CA VAL A 236 -8.33 11.00 -3.58
C VAL A 236 -9.37 10.50 -4.59
N GLU A 237 -9.00 9.50 -5.38
CA GLU A 237 -9.89 8.84 -6.35
C GLU A 237 -10.33 7.45 -5.85
N TRP A 238 -9.45 6.71 -5.14
CA TRP A 238 -9.72 5.37 -4.63
C TRP A 238 -9.42 5.24 -3.14
N ILE A 239 -10.29 4.54 -2.44
CA ILE A 239 -10.14 4.10 -1.05
C ILE A 239 -10.29 2.59 -1.06
N ARG A 240 -9.20 1.86 -0.83
CA ARG A 240 -9.17 0.40 -0.75
C ARG A 240 -9.12 -0.05 0.70
N LEU A 241 -9.89 -1.07 1.05
CA LEU A 241 -10.01 -1.60 2.41
C LEU A 241 -9.38 -2.98 2.52
N HIS A 242 -8.42 -3.16 3.42
CA HIS A 242 -7.77 -4.42 3.69
C HIS A 242 -8.01 -4.88 5.13
N TYR A 243 -8.02 -6.22 5.33
CA TYR A 243 -8.12 -6.85 6.64
C TYR A 243 -9.45 -6.60 7.36
N LEU A 244 -10.55 -6.85 6.65
CA LEU A 244 -11.88 -6.84 7.22
C LEU A 244 -12.15 -8.19 7.91
N TYR A 245 -12.65 -8.15 9.15
CA TYR A 245 -12.98 -9.36 9.87
C TYR A 245 -14.48 -9.72 9.65
N PRO A 246 -14.82 -10.98 9.32
CA PRO A 246 -16.16 -11.32 8.79
C PRO A 246 -17.31 -11.10 9.77
N ASP A 247 -17.09 -11.17 11.10
CA ASP A 247 -18.13 -11.03 12.13
C ASP A 247 -18.53 -9.58 12.44
N GLN A 248 -18.00 -8.58 11.74
CA GLN A 248 -18.14 -7.17 12.11
C GLN A 248 -18.83 -6.30 11.05
N PHE A 249 -19.39 -6.89 10.02
CA PHE A 249 -20.18 -6.15 9.03
C PHE A 249 -21.55 -5.78 9.60
N ASP A 250 -21.94 -4.52 9.43
CA ASP A 250 -23.29 -4.03 9.69
C ASP A 250 -23.85 -3.31 8.45
N ASP A 251 -25.16 -3.02 8.50
CA ASP A 251 -25.83 -2.39 7.35
C ASP A 251 -25.24 -1.04 7.00
N GLU A 252 -24.79 -0.23 7.98
CA GLU A 252 -24.18 1.07 7.74
C GLU A 252 -22.89 0.92 6.92
N LEU A 253 -22.06 -0.07 7.25
CA LEU A 253 -20.84 -0.34 6.51
C LEU A 253 -21.14 -0.86 5.10
N ILE A 254 -22.06 -1.83 4.97
CA ILE A 254 -22.40 -2.40 3.65
C ILE A 254 -23.01 -1.33 2.73
N ASP A 255 -23.87 -0.46 3.24
CA ASP A 255 -24.46 0.64 2.46
C ASP A 255 -23.39 1.66 2.01
N GLU A 256 -22.43 1.97 2.88
CA GLU A 256 -21.30 2.83 2.52
C GLU A 256 -20.44 2.20 1.43
N LEU A 257 -20.09 0.91 1.58
CA LEU A 257 -19.33 0.17 0.58
C LEU A 257 -20.04 0.09 -0.78
N ALA A 258 -21.38 0.00 -0.76
CA ALA A 258 -22.17 -0.06 -1.98
C ALA A 258 -22.29 1.30 -2.68
N SER A 259 -22.53 2.37 -1.92
CA SER A 259 -22.93 3.68 -2.43
C SER A 259 -21.79 4.68 -2.64
N ASN A 260 -20.65 4.52 -1.96
CA ASN A 260 -19.52 5.43 -2.09
C ASN A 260 -18.66 5.03 -3.30
N ASP A 261 -18.66 5.87 -4.34
CA ASP A 261 -17.95 5.61 -5.59
C ASP A 261 -16.42 5.61 -5.44
N LYS A 262 -15.88 6.31 -4.43
CA LYS A 262 -14.44 6.32 -4.16
C LYS A 262 -13.96 5.08 -3.41
N VAL A 263 -14.85 4.39 -2.67
CA VAL A 263 -14.52 3.10 -2.06
C VAL A 263 -14.56 2.03 -3.14
N VAL A 264 -13.39 1.48 -3.48
CA VAL A 264 -13.29 0.46 -4.51
C VAL A 264 -14.06 -0.80 -4.10
N LYS A 265 -14.71 -1.43 -5.06
CA LYS A 265 -15.52 -2.64 -4.83
C LYS A 265 -14.62 -3.88 -4.73
N TYR A 266 -13.68 -3.83 -3.80
CA TYR A 266 -12.71 -4.86 -3.49
C TYR A 266 -12.60 -4.99 -1.98
N LEU A 267 -12.91 -6.17 -1.43
CA LEU A 267 -12.91 -6.42 0.01
C LEU A 267 -11.99 -7.59 0.33
N ASP A 268 -10.95 -7.31 1.12
CA ASP A 268 -10.07 -8.34 1.67
C ASP A 268 -10.60 -8.81 3.03
N ILE A 269 -11.18 -10.02 3.04
CA ILE A 269 -11.83 -10.63 4.20
C ILE A 269 -11.14 -11.98 4.52
N PRO A 270 -10.05 -12.00 5.30
CA PRO A 270 -9.33 -13.21 5.65
C PRO A 270 -10.18 -14.15 6.52
N ILE A 271 -10.78 -15.19 5.93
CA ILE A 271 -11.60 -16.15 6.68
C ILE A 271 -10.76 -17.24 7.35
N GLN A 272 -9.60 -17.58 6.78
CA GLN A 272 -8.63 -18.60 7.17
C GLN A 272 -9.13 -20.03 6.95
N HIS A 273 -10.35 -20.36 7.29
CA HIS A 273 -11.01 -21.64 7.07
C HIS A 273 -12.53 -21.47 7.07
N ILE A 274 -13.30 -22.49 6.65
CA ILE A 274 -14.77 -22.47 6.62
C ILE A 274 -15.41 -23.44 7.61
N ASN A 275 -14.70 -24.51 8.00
CA ASN A 275 -15.23 -25.53 8.91
C ASN A 275 -15.39 -25.00 10.34
N ASN A 276 -16.56 -25.23 10.94
CA ASN A 276 -16.92 -24.72 12.26
C ASN A 276 -16.02 -25.24 13.40
N ALA A 277 -15.57 -26.50 13.32
CA ALA A 277 -14.69 -27.07 14.34
C ALA A 277 -13.30 -26.44 14.30
N ILE A 278 -12.77 -26.21 13.10
CA ILE A 278 -11.49 -25.53 12.89
C ILE A 278 -11.58 -24.06 13.31
N LEU A 279 -12.61 -23.33 12.88
CA LEU A 279 -12.82 -21.92 13.29
C LEU A 279 -12.86 -21.78 14.81
N LYS A 280 -13.64 -22.63 15.50
CA LYS A 280 -13.72 -22.63 16.96
C LYS A 280 -12.38 -22.97 17.62
N ARG A 281 -11.65 -23.98 17.10
CA ARG A 281 -10.33 -24.38 17.61
C ARG A 281 -9.30 -23.27 17.45
N MET A 282 -9.39 -22.51 16.36
CA MET A 282 -8.52 -21.37 16.09
C MET A 282 -8.98 -20.07 16.77
N ASN A 283 -9.94 -20.16 17.68
CA ASN A 283 -10.52 -19.00 18.38
C ASN A 283 -11.02 -17.91 17.42
N ARG A 284 -11.54 -18.32 16.27
CA ARG A 284 -12.20 -17.40 15.32
C ARG A 284 -13.67 -17.29 15.64
N ARG A 285 -14.17 -16.07 15.62
CA ARG A 285 -15.58 -15.77 15.86
C ARG A 285 -16.37 -15.96 14.57
N GLY A 286 -17.63 -16.35 14.73
CA GLY A 286 -18.51 -16.69 13.62
C GLY A 286 -18.41 -18.16 13.21
N THR A 287 -19.29 -18.54 12.32
CA THR A 287 -19.44 -19.89 11.77
C THR A 287 -19.26 -19.88 10.26
N GLY A 288 -19.03 -21.04 9.65
CA GLY A 288 -18.98 -21.18 8.21
C GLY A 288 -20.27 -20.75 7.52
N ASP A 289 -21.43 -20.99 8.14
CA ASP A 289 -22.71 -20.57 7.59
C ASP A 289 -22.87 -19.03 7.62
N GLU A 290 -22.42 -18.38 8.68
CA GLU A 290 -22.40 -16.90 8.74
C GLU A 290 -21.46 -16.30 7.70
N ILE A 291 -20.32 -16.92 7.43
CA ILE A 291 -19.40 -16.49 6.37
C ILE A 291 -20.04 -16.64 4.98
N ARG A 292 -20.70 -17.78 4.71
CA ARG A 292 -21.44 -18.01 3.45
C ARG A 292 -22.54 -16.95 3.24
N GLU A 293 -23.34 -16.69 4.27
CA GLU A 293 -24.40 -15.69 4.20
C GLU A 293 -23.86 -14.27 4.04
N LEU A 294 -22.76 -13.94 4.72
CA LEU A 294 -22.08 -12.65 4.54
C LEU A 294 -21.64 -12.46 3.08
N PHE A 295 -20.94 -13.43 2.49
CA PHE A 295 -20.44 -13.31 1.11
C PHE A 295 -21.58 -13.19 0.10
N LYS A 296 -22.66 -13.95 0.32
CA LYS A 296 -23.88 -13.83 -0.48
C LYS A 296 -24.49 -12.42 -0.36
N THR A 297 -24.69 -11.93 0.85
CA THR A 297 -25.24 -10.59 1.11
C THR A 297 -24.39 -9.49 0.49
N LEU A 298 -23.06 -9.57 0.62
CA LEU A 298 -22.14 -8.60 0.04
C LEU A 298 -22.24 -8.58 -1.49
N ARG A 299 -22.32 -9.75 -2.16
CA ARG A 299 -22.47 -9.83 -3.62
C ARG A 299 -23.83 -9.29 -4.11
N GLU A 300 -24.89 -9.53 -3.35
CA GLU A 300 -26.23 -9.02 -3.66
C GLU A 300 -26.33 -7.50 -3.52
N ARG A 301 -25.67 -6.94 -2.49
CA ARG A 301 -25.77 -5.50 -2.18
C ARG A 301 -24.71 -4.63 -2.83
N ILE A 302 -23.57 -5.20 -3.26
CA ILE A 302 -22.45 -4.46 -3.84
C ILE A 302 -22.18 -4.97 -5.27
N PRO A 303 -22.78 -4.35 -6.29
CA PRO A 303 -22.55 -4.75 -7.69
C PRO A 303 -21.08 -4.58 -8.09
N GLY A 304 -20.53 -5.59 -8.77
CA GLY A 304 -19.13 -5.58 -9.22
C GLY A 304 -18.11 -5.84 -8.11
N LEU A 305 -18.56 -6.35 -6.97
CA LEU A 305 -17.69 -6.70 -5.85
C LEU A 305 -16.67 -7.77 -6.25
N VAL A 306 -15.42 -7.53 -5.87
CA VAL A 306 -14.30 -8.48 -5.89
C VAL A 306 -14.03 -8.88 -4.44
N LEU A 307 -14.16 -10.16 -4.15
CA LEU A 307 -13.80 -10.71 -2.85
C LEU A 307 -12.37 -11.23 -2.89
N ARG A 308 -11.59 -10.86 -1.88
CA ARG A 308 -10.31 -11.47 -1.57
C ARG A 308 -10.37 -12.13 -0.21
N THR A 309 -9.74 -13.28 -0.09
CA THR A 309 -9.57 -13.96 1.19
C THR A 309 -8.18 -14.55 1.34
N SER A 310 -7.79 -14.79 2.58
CA SER A 310 -6.61 -15.59 2.93
C SER A 310 -7.06 -16.84 3.66
N LEU A 311 -6.44 -17.97 3.32
CA LEU A 311 -6.68 -19.29 3.89
C LEU A 311 -5.40 -19.86 4.50
N ILE A 312 -5.57 -20.73 5.49
CA ILE A 312 -4.47 -21.50 6.05
C ILE A 312 -4.81 -22.99 5.91
N ALA A 313 -4.01 -23.71 5.16
CA ALA A 313 -4.14 -25.17 4.99
C ALA A 313 -3.31 -25.90 6.05
N GLY A 314 -3.82 -27.02 6.57
CA GLY A 314 -3.14 -27.80 7.58
C GLY A 314 -3.25 -27.25 9.00
N LEU A 315 -4.29 -26.48 9.30
CA LEU A 315 -4.56 -26.02 10.67
C LEU A 315 -4.71 -27.20 11.64
N PRO A 316 -4.33 -27.06 12.91
CA PRO A 316 -4.51 -28.09 13.92
C PRO A 316 -5.92 -28.66 13.95
N GLY A 317 -6.03 -29.97 13.67
CA GLY A 317 -7.28 -30.72 13.61
C GLY A 317 -8.00 -30.70 12.27
N GLU A 318 -7.40 -30.16 11.22
CA GLU A 318 -7.87 -30.27 9.84
C GLU A 318 -7.60 -31.68 9.31
N GLY A 319 -8.66 -32.49 9.21
CA GLY A 319 -8.63 -33.78 8.51
C GLY A 319 -9.04 -33.62 7.05
N GLU A 320 -9.23 -34.77 6.37
CA GLU A 320 -9.65 -34.77 4.97
C GLU A 320 -11.06 -34.19 4.77
N ALA A 321 -11.98 -34.45 5.71
CA ALA A 321 -13.35 -33.95 5.62
C ALA A 321 -13.42 -32.42 5.76
N GLU A 322 -12.65 -31.85 6.67
CA GLU A 322 -12.57 -30.40 6.87
C GLU A 322 -11.91 -29.70 5.66
N PHE A 323 -10.88 -30.33 5.10
CA PHE A 323 -10.22 -29.83 3.90
C PHE A 323 -11.17 -29.86 2.67
N GLU A 324 -11.90 -30.99 2.46
CA GLU A 324 -12.85 -31.06 1.34
C GLU A 324 -13.99 -30.04 1.48
N GLU A 325 -14.51 -29.81 2.71
CA GLU A 325 -15.49 -28.75 2.97
C GLU A 325 -14.98 -27.37 2.55
N LEU A 326 -13.69 -27.09 2.79
CA LEU A 326 -13.05 -25.84 2.34
C LEU A 326 -12.99 -25.77 0.82
N CYS A 327 -12.61 -26.85 0.16
CA CYS A 327 -12.56 -26.94 -1.30
C CYS A 327 -13.97 -26.77 -1.93
N GLU A 328 -14.99 -27.42 -1.36
CA GLU A 328 -16.38 -27.26 -1.81
C GLU A 328 -16.84 -25.81 -1.68
N PHE A 329 -16.59 -25.19 -0.54
CA PHE A 329 -16.91 -23.77 -0.33
C PHE A 329 -16.26 -22.87 -1.40
N LEU A 330 -15.01 -23.09 -1.75
CA LEU A 330 -14.33 -22.28 -2.79
C LEU A 330 -14.96 -22.48 -4.17
N ARG A 331 -15.36 -23.72 -4.52
CA ARG A 331 -16.07 -24.00 -5.78
C ARG A 331 -17.43 -23.27 -5.85
N GLU A 332 -18.16 -23.23 -4.73
CA GLU A 332 -19.46 -22.57 -4.62
C GLU A 332 -19.34 -21.05 -4.60
N ALA A 333 -18.49 -20.52 -3.72
CA ALA A 333 -18.35 -19.08 -3.49
C ALA A 333 -17.63 -18.37 -4.65
N ARG A 334 -16.81 -19.09 -5.43
CA ARG A 334 -16.03 -18.57 -6.57
C ARG A 334 -15.38 -17.22 -6.23
N ILE A 335 -14.59 -17.21 -5.16
CA ILE A 335 -13.89 -16.02 -4.68
C ILE A 335 -12.84 -15.62 -5.72
N GLU A 336 -12.81 -14.37 -6.12
CA GLU A 336 -11.99 -13.87 -7.22
C GLU A 336 -10.49 -13.90 -6.91
N ARG A 337 -10.13 -13.60 -5.66
CA ARG A 337 -8.73 -13.54 -5.20
C ARG A 337 -8.55 -14.36 -3.92
N VAL A 338 -7.70 -15.37 -3.96
CA VAL A 338 -7.42 -16.25 -2.80
C VAL A 338 -5.93 -16.39 -2.62
N GLY A 339 -5.45 -16.08 -1.42
CA GLY A 339 -4.11 -16.45 -0.97
C GLY A 339 -4.19 -17.63 0.00
N VAL A 340 -3.34 -18.62 -0.18
CA VAL A 340 -3.31 -19.82 0.69
C VAL A 340 -1.91 -19.99 1.26
N PHE A 341 -1.85 -20.29 2.56
CA PHE A 341 -0.61 -20.52 3.27
C PHE A 341 -0.65 -21.87 3.96
N PRO A 342 0.42 -22.66 3.92
CA PRO A 342 0.56 -23.79 4.84
C PRO A 342 0.64 -23.26 6.28
N PHE A 343 0.04 -23.98 7.21
CA PHE A 343 0.10 -23.60 8.62
C PHE A 343 1.55 -23.62 9.12
N SER A 344 1.97 -22.54 9.76
CA SER A 344 3.25 -22.41 10.45
C SER A 344 3.01 -22.25 11.94
N PRO A 345 3.54 -23.14 12.79
CA PRO A 345 3.39 -23.07 14.24
C PRO A 345 4.25 -21.96 14.84
N GLU A 346 3.65 -20.84 15.17
CA GLU A 346 4.37 -19.69 15.73
C GLU A 346 4.59 -19.81 17.24
N GLU A 347 5.83 -19.70 17.67
CA GLU A 347 6.22 -19.75 19.08
C GLU A 347 5.40 -18.80 19.96
N GLY A 348 5.00 -19.25 21.14
CA GLY A 348 4.20 -18.48 22.09
C GLY A 348 2.71 -18.43 21.77
N THR A 349 2.26 -18.96 20.62
CA THR A 349 0.83 -19.05 20.28
C THR A 349 0.18 -20.31 20.84
N PRO A 350 -1.14 -20.29 21.09
CA PRO A 350 -1.87 -21.51 21.49
C PRO A 350 -1.78 -22.64 20.47
N ALA A 351 -1.85 -22.33 19.17
CA ALA A 351 -1.83 -23.33 18.10
C ALA A 351 -0.49 -24.06 18.00
N ALA A 352 0.63 -23.43 18.36
CA ALA A 352 1.94 -24.07 18.39
C ALA A 352 2.03 -25.27 19.37
N LYS A 353 1.13 -25.33 20.35
CA LYS A 353 1.05 -26.40 21.36
C LYS A 353 0.07 -27.50 21.00
N MET A 354 -0.65 -27.37 19.91
CA MET A 354 -1.62 -28.36 19.43
C MET A 354 -0.92 -29.45 18.60
N GLU A 355 -1.61 -30.53 18.35
CA GLU A 355 -1.17 -31.53 17.37
C GLU A 355 -1.30 -30.94 15.97
N HIS A 356 -0.23 -30.97 15.20
CA HIS A 356 -0.12 -30.37 13.88
C HIS A 356 -0.40 -31.40 12.78
N VAL A 357 -0.95 -30.93 11.67
CA VAL A 357 -0.90 -31.64 10.41
C VAL A 357 0.56 -31.66 9.93
N ASP A 358 0.96 -32.72 9.26
CA ASP A 358 2.29 -32.84 8.67
C ASP A 358 2.55 -31.66 7.71
N GLU A 359 3.75 -31.10 7.73
CA GLU A 359 4.09 -29.90 6.99
C GLU A 359 4.01 -30.12 5.47
N ASP A 360 4.44 -31.30 4.98
CA ASP A 360 4.35 -31.63 3.56
C ASP A 360 2.88 -31.81 3.13
N GLU A 361 2.04 -32.35 4.01
CA GLU A 361 0.60 -32.41 3.78
C GLU A 361 -0.06 -31.02 3.77
N ALA A 362 0.32 -30.12 4.66
CA ALA A 362 -0.17 -28.75 4.68
C ALA A 362 0.20 -28.00 3.38
N ARG A 363 1.44 -28.19 2.90
CA ARG A 363 1.89 -27.64 1.61
C ARG A 363 1.11 -28.23 0.44
N ARG A 364 0.96 -29.57 0.42
CA ARG A 364 0.17 -30.25 -0.62
C ARG A 364 -1.27 -29.72 -0.69
N ARG A 365 -1.91 -29.50 0.45
CA ARG A 365 -3.26 -28.93 0.52
C ARG A 365 -3.31 -27.48 0.02
N ALA A 366 -2.33 -26.67 0.39
CA ALA A 366 -2.23 -25.30 -0.12
C ALA A 366 -2.10 -25.29 -1.65
N ASP A 367 -1.25 -26.14 -2.23
CA ASP A 367 -1.09 -26.26 -3.69
C ASP A 367 -2.38 -26.73 -4.37
N LEU A 368 -3.11 -27.67 -3.78
CA LEU A 368 -4.41 -28.11 -4.33
C LEU A 368 -5.46 -27.01 -4.33
N ILE A 369 -5.51 -26.19 -3.29
CA ILE A 369 -6.41 -25.02 -3.26
C ILE A 369 -6.01 -24.02 -4.34
N MET A 370 -4.73 -23.74 -4.53
CA MET A 370 -4.26 -22.84 -5.59
C MET A 370 -4.58 -23.38 -6.99
N GLN A 371 -4.46 -24.69 -7.22
CA GLN A 371 -4.88 -25.33 -8.48
C GLN A 371 -6.40 -25.20 -8.71
N LEU A 372 -7.21 -25.29 -7.66
CA LEU A 372 -8.65 -25.07 -7.73
C LEU A 372 -8.98 -23.60 -8.02
N GLN A 373 -8.20 -22.68 -7.46
CA GLN A 373 -8.40 -21.24 -7.60
C GLN A 373 -8.03 -20.70 -8.99
N ALA A 374 -7.01 -21.27 -9.64
CA ALA A 374 -6.50 -20.78 -10.91
C ALA A 374 -7.60 -20.59 -11.98
N PRO A 375 -8.46 -21.59 -12.28
CA PRO A 375 -9.54 -21.41 -13.27
C PRO A 375 -10.59 -20.38 -12.83
N ILE A 376 -10.83 -20.20 -11.54
CA ILE A 376 -11.77 -19.17 -11.03
C ILE A 376 -11.22 -17.77 -11.30
N MET A 377 -9.93 -17.57 -11.05
CA MET A 377 -9.21 -16.33 -11.33
C MET A 377 -9.18 -16.04 -12.84
N ASP A 378 -8.90 -17.06 -13.67
CA ASP A 378 -8.89 -16.90 -15.12
C ASP A 378 -10.25 -16.49 -15.66
N ASP A 379 -11.34 -17.16 -15.26
CA ASP A 379 -12.70 -16.80 -15.63
C ASP A 379 -13.03 -15.35 -15.21
N PHE A 380 -12.59 -14.94 -14.02
CA PHE A 380 -12.76 -13.58 -13.54
C PHE A 380 -12.01 -12.58 -14.42
N CYS A 381 -10.73 -12.81 -14.71
CA CYS A 381 -9.92 -11.94 -15.57
C CYS A 381 -10.50 -11.89 -17.00
N GLN A 382 -10.93 -13.02 -17.58
CA GLN A 382 -11.59 -13.06 -18.88
C GLN A 382 -12.88 -12.24 -18.92
N SER A 383 -13.57 -12.10 -17.79
CA SER A 383 -14.79 -11.28 -17.70
C SER A 383 -14.57 -9.79 -17.99
N PHE A 384 -13.33 -9.30 -17.93
CA PHE A 384 -12.97 -7.91 -18.25
C PHE A 384 -12.73 -7.69 -19.75
N VAL A 385 -12.50 -8.73 -20.53
CA VAL A 385 -12.22 -8.59 -21.97
C VAL A 385 -13.38 -7.90 -22.69
N GLY A 386 -13.06 -6.88 -23.46
CA GLY A 386 -14.02 -6.00 -24.15
C GLY A 386 -14.60 -4.87 -23.27
N LYS A 387 -14.26 -4.80 -21.98
CA LYS A 387 -14.69 -3.72 -21.09
C LYS A 387 -13.62 -2.63 -21.00
N THR A 388 -14.05 -1.40 -20.79
CA THR A 388 -13.17 -0.29 -20.40
C THR A 388 -13.16 -0.18 -18.89
N ILE A 389 -11.99 -0.22 -18.29
CA ILE A 389 -11.80 -0.11 -16.84
C ILE A 389 -10.87 1.05 -16.51
N ARG A 390 -11.07 1.64 -15.31
CA ARG A 390 -10.18 2.64 -14.74
C ARG A 390 -8.93 1.96 -14.20
N VAL A 391 -7.75 2.50 -14.50
CA VAL A 391 -6.44 1.93 -14.13
C VAL A 391 -5.55 3.03 -13.55
N LEU A 392 -4.91 2.76 -12.42
CA LEU A 392 -3.83 3.57 -11.88
C LEU A 392 -2.52 3.07 -12.50
N CYS A 393 -1.82 3.94 -13.23
CA CYS A 393 -0.50 3.62 -13.78
C CYS A 393 0.54 3.61 -12.66
N VAL A 394 1.23 2.49 -12.49
CA VAL A 394 2.24 2.30 -11.41
C VAL A 394 3.65 2.12 -11.94
N GLY A 395 3.85 2.04 -13.26
CA GLY A 395 5.17 1.87 -13.85
C GLY A 395 5.13 1.70 -15.36
N TYR A 396 6.31 1.42 -15.91
CA TYR A 396 6.54 1.12 -17.32
C TYR A 396 7.50 -0.04 -17.46
N ASP A 397 7.12 -1.02 -18.27
CA ASP A 397 7.95 -2.16 -18.63
C ASP A 397 8.70 -1.86 -19.94
N GLU A 398 10.02 -1.73 -19.84
CA GLU A 398 10.89 -1.41 -20.96
C GLU A 398 11.04 -2.57 -21.94
N GLU A 399 10.92 -3.82 -21.50
CA GLU A 399 11.04 -5.00 -22.37
C GLU A 399 9.77 -5.19 -23.18
N LEU A 400 8.62 -5.10 -22.54
CA LEU A 400 7.31 -5.23 -23.18
C LEU A 400 6.85 -3.95 -23.89
N GLN A 401 7.52 -2.81 -23.63
CA GLN A 401 7.15 -1.48 -24.12
C GLN A 401 5.69 -1.13 -23.79
N ARG A 402 5.29 -1.41 -22.51
CA ARG A 402 3.94 -1.21 -22.02
C ARG A 402 3.94 -0.49 -20.68
N CYS A 403 2.92 0.33 -20.44
CA CYS A 403 2.63 0.81 -19.11
C CYS A 403 2.09 -0.33 -18.25
N ILE A 404 2.46 -0.30 -16.97
CA ILE A 404 1.98 -1.21 -15.94
C ILE A 404 1.00 -0.45 -15.06
N GLY A 405 -0.14 -1.05 -14.76
CA GLY A 405 -1.14 -0.44 -13.91
C GLY A 405 -1.90 -1.43 -13.06
N ARG A 406 -2.75 -0.92 -12.17
CA ARG A 406 -3.68 -1.70 -11.35
C ARG A 406 -5.09 -1.18 -11.53
N SER A 407 -6.05 -2.08 -11.54
CA SER A 407 -7.46 -1.76 -11.53
C SER A 407 -8.02 -1.71 -10.11
N TYR A 408 -9.31 -1.39 -9.98
CA TYR A 408 -10.00 -1.50 -8.69
C TYR A 408 -9.98 -2.93 -8.12
N ALA A 409 -9.83 -3.93 -8.98
CA ALA A 409 -9.84 -5.36 -8.65
C ALA A 409 -8.47 -5.91 -8.24
N ASP A 410 -7.43 -5.05 -8.20
CA ASP A 410 -6.06 -5.48 -7.98
C ASP A 410 -5.42 -4.68 -6.85
N SER A 411 -5.00 -5.37 -5.79
CA SER A 411 -4.20 -4.79 -4.71
C SER A 411 -2.72 -4.78 -5.11
N PRO A 412 -1.94 -3.76 -4.70
CA PRO A 412 -0.52 -3.72 -5.01
C PRO A 412 0.20 -4.97 -4.49
N ASP A 413 1.09 -5.49 -5.32
CA ASP A 413 2.09 -6.52 -5.02
C ASP A 413 1.58 -7.93 -4.68
N ILE A 414 0.25 -8.10 -4.61
CA ILE A 414 -0.37 -9.38 -4.25
C ILE A 414 -1.40 -9.90 -5.26
N ASP A 415 -1.91 -9.03 -6.14
CA ASP A 415 -2.86 -9.40 -7.19
C ASP A 415 -2.25 -9.18 -8.59
N GLY A 416 -3.06 -9.36 -9.63
CA GLY A 416 -2.64 -9.18 -11.01
C GLY A 416 -2.36 -7.73 -11.38
N LEU A 417 -1.79 -7.55 -12.56
CA LEU A 417 -1.45 -6.26 -13.16
C LEU A 417 -2.21 -6.05 -14.47
N VAL A 418 -2.30 -4.81 -14.89
CA VAL A 418 -2.83 -4.40 -16.19
C VAL A 418 -1.68 -3.88 -17.04
N TYR A 419 -1.31 -4.62 -18.10
CA TYR A 419 -0.34 -4.17 -19.10
C TYR A 419 -1.07 -3.48 -20.25
N PHE A 420 -0.72 -2.23 -20.55
CA PHE A 420 -1.47 -1.50 -21.58
C PHE A 420 -0.56 -0.65 -22.46
N THR A 421 -0.96 -0.50 -23.73
CA THR A 421 -0.32 0.42 -24.67
C THR A 421 -0.81 1.85 -24.45
N GLY A 422 -0.04 2.82 -24.94
CA GLY A 422 -0.32 4.24 -24.77
C GLY A 422 0.62 4.90 -23.77
N ARG A 423 0.43 6.21 -23.54
CA ARG A 423 1.23 6.97 -22.58
C ARG A 423 0.37 7.35 -21.39
N CYS A 424 0.75 6.91 -20.23
CA CYS A 424 0.20 7.33 -18.96
C CYS A 424 1.37 7.61 -18.01
N PRO A 425 1.49 8.81 -17.42
CA PRO A 425 2.47 9.05 -16.38
C PRO A 425 2.20 8.15 -15.18
N GLU A 426 3.25 7.72 -14.51
CA GLU A 426 3.14 7.01 -13.23
C GLU A 426 2.38 7.85 -12.21
N GLY A 427 1.55 7.21 -11.40
CA GLY A 427 0.66 7.87 -10.44
C GLY A 427 -0.61 8.48 -11.05
N GLU A 428 -0.80 8.41 -12.38
CA GLU A 428 -1.99 8.95 -13.03
C GLU A 428 -3.01 7.86 -13.34
N MET A 429 -4.29 8.27 -13.31
CA MET A 429 -5.42 7.39 -13.64
C MET A 429 -5.76 7.49 -15.13
N THR A 430 -5.97 6.34 -15.77
CA THR A 430 -6.41 6.29 -17.18
C THR A 430 -7.51 5.26 -17.38
N ASP A 431 -8.25 5.38 -18.45
CA ASP A 431 -9.23 4.39 -18.87
C ASP A 431 -8.56 3.45 -19.89
N VAL A 432 -8.65 2.14 -19.68
CA VAL A 432 -8.02 1.11 -20.51
C VAL A 432 -9.10 0.18 -21.05
N LEU A 433 -9.15 0.02 -22.38
CA LEU A 433 -9.96 -1.02 -23.02
C LEU A 433 -9.20 -2.35 -22.94
N ILE A 434 -9.76 -3.32 -22.22
CA ILE A 434 -9.15 -4.63 -22.08
C ILE A 434 -9.37 -5.45 -23.33
N SER A 435 -8.28 -5.90 -23.94
CA SER A 435 -8.26 -6.71 -25.15
C SER A 435 -7.97 -8.18 -24.91
N GLY A 436 -7.41 -8.54 -23.75
CA GLY A 436 -7.07 -9.91 -23.37
C GLY A 436 -6.80 -10.05 -21.89
N ALA A 437 -6.75 -11.30 -21.43
CA ALA A 437 -6.33 -11.70 -20.09
C ALA A 437 -5.50 -12.98 -20.18
N ASP A 438 -4.44 -13.07 -19.41
CA ASP A 438 -3.51 -14.21 -19.38
C ASP A 438 -2.86 -14.30 -17.99
N ASP A 439 -2.87 -15.50 -17.41
CA ASP A 439 -2.26 -15.82 -16.11
C ASP A 439 -2.57 -14.78 -15.01
N GLY A 440 -3.85 -14.44 -14.87
CA GLY A 440 -4.31 -13.47 -13.86
C GLY A 440 -4.02 -12.00 -14.17
N MET A 441 -3.36 -11.70 -15.30
CA MET A 441 -3.03 -10.35 -15.75
C MET A 441 -3.99 -9.89 -16.84
N LEU A 442 -4.21 -8.58 -16.94
CA LEU A 442 -5.02 -7.97 -17.98
C LEU A 442 -4.15 -7.27 -19.01
N ILE A 443 -4.56 -7.34 -20.29
CA ILE A 443 -3.87 -6.70 -21.39
C ILE A 443 -4.85 -5.75 -22.07
N GLY A 444 -4.42 -4.53 -22.38
CA GLY A 444 -5.32 -3.55 -22.99
C GLY A 444 -4.63 -2.38 -23.67
N ASP A 445 -5.45 -1.42 -24.06
CA ASP A 445 -5.03 -0.20 -24.72
C ASP A 445 -5.61 1.01 -23.97
N ALA A 446 -4.75 1.97 -23.59
CA ALA A 446 -5.22 3.20 -22.97
C ALA A 446 -6.16 3.94 -23.94
N MET A 447 -7.35 4.23 -23.44
CA MET A 447 -8.27 5.10 -24.15
C MET A 447 -7.67 6.50 -24.16
N ILE A 448 -7.08 6.89 -25.29
CA ILE A 448 -6.62 8.25 -25.46
C ILE A 448 -7.85 9.13 -25.21
N LYS A 449 -7.96 9.75 -24.05
CA LYS A 449 -8.83 10.92 -23.93
C LYS A 449 -8.32 11.81 -25.04
N ARG A 450 -9.07 11.93 -26.15
CA ARG A 450 -8.75 12.85 -27.23
C ARG A 450 -8.42 14.15 -26.54
N GLY A 451 -7.13 14.40 -26.41
CA GLY A 451 -6.58 15.45 -25.57
C GLY A 451 -7.32 16.71 -25.90
N VAL A 452 -7.53 17.53 -24.93
CA VAL A 452 -8.14 18.86 -25.01
C VAL A 452 -8.06 19.35 -26.46
N SER A 453 -9.20 19.38 -27.13
CA SER A 453 -9.34 19.65 -28.56
C SER A 453 -8.31 20.72 -28.94
N MET A 454 -7.45 20.48 -29.94
CA MET A 454 -6.56 21.53 -30.48
C MET A 454 -7.33 22.82 -30.83
N ASN A 455 -8.63 22.77 -30.71
CA ASN A 455 -9.61 23.81 -30.99
C ASN A 455 -9.98 24.66 -29.74
N THR A 456 -9.21 24.60 -28.63
CA THR A 456 -9.41 25.52 -27.50
C THR A 456 -9.08 26.95 -27.92
N THR A 457 -9.77 27.94 -27.34
CA THR A 457 -9.53 29.36 -27.62
C THR A 457 -8.08 29.73 -27.33
N ALA A 458 -7.47 29.20 -26.28
CA ALA A 458 -6.06 29.37 -25.95
C ALA A 458 -5.14 28.85 -27.07
N ASN A 459 -5.34 27.62 -27.56
CA ASN A 459 -4.54 27.04 -28.63
C ASN A 459 -4.68 27.81 -29.96
N LYS A 460 -5.88 28.36 -30.26
CA LYS A 460 -6.08 29.22 -31.46
C LYS A 460 -5.27 30.50 -31.37
N ILE A 461 -5.18 31.11 -30.20
CA ILE A 461 -4.38 32.30 -29.96
C ILE A 461 -2.89 32.01 -30.11
N THR A 462 -2.43 30.86 -29.56
CA THR A 462 -1.04 30.41 -29.70
C THR A 462 -0.67 30.14 -31.17
N ILE A 463 -1.52 29.47 -31.95
CA ILE A 463 -1.31 29.23 -33.39
C ILE A 463 -1.29 30.57 -34.16
N PHE A 464 -2.22 31.47 -33.89
CA PHE A 464 -2.25 32.82 -34.47
C PHE A 464 -0.94 33.56 -34.25
N ARG A 465 -0.38 33.51 -33.04
CA ARG A 465 0.92 34.09 -32.71
C ARG A 465 2.06 33.50 -33.51
N ILE A 466 2.11 32.15 -33.67
CA ILE A 466 3.13 31.49 -34.47
C ILE A 466 3.10 31.97 -35.94
N VAL A 467 1.92 32.21 -36.49
CA VAL A 467 1.74 32.77 -37.84
C VAL A 467 2.20 34.23 -37.94
N LEU A 468 2.07 35.03 -36.87
CA LEU A 468 2.53 36.41 -36.85
C LEU A 468 4.05 36.55 -36.89
N ILE A 469 4.83 35.57 -36.43
CA ILE A 469 6.30 35.62 -36.42
C ILE A 469 6.89 35.80 -37.84
N PRO A 470 6.58 34.95 -38.83
CA PRO A 470 7.09 35.15 -40.18
C PRO A 470 6.59 36.43 -40.82
N VAL A 471 5.34 36.88 -40.53
CA VAL A 471 4.81 38.15 -41.02
C VAL A 471 5.63 39.33 -40.46
N PHE A 472 5.95 39.32 -39.17
CA PHE A 472 6.84 40.28 -38.55
C PHE A 472 8.21 40.33 -39.22
N LEU A 473 8.84 39.16 -39.46
CA LEU A 473 10.15 39.07 -40.10
C LEU A 473 10.16 39.67 -41.51
N VAL A 474 9.13 39.37 -42.31
CA VAL A 474 8.99 39.93 -43.68
C VAL A 474 8.82 41.45 -43.62
N LEU A 475 7.96 41.97 -42.75
CA LEU A 475 7.75 43.43 -42.62
C LEU A 475 8.99 44.16 -42.11
N ALA A 476 9.73 43.53 -41.19
CA ALA A 476 10.99 44.11 -40.70
C ALA A 476 12.07 44.12 -41.81
N TYR A 477 12.16 43.06 -42.61
CA TYR A 477 13.09 42.96 -43.71
C TYR A 477 12.79 43.93 -44.87
N THR A 478 11.50 44.16 -45.17
CA THR A 478 11.05 45.07 -46.22
C THR A 478 11.08 46.56 -45.83
N GLY A 479 11.56 46.88 -44.60
CA GLY A 479 11.70 48.23 -44.13
C GLY A 479 10.43 48.92 -43.68
N LEU A 480 9.29 48.22 -43.61
CA LEU A 480 7.99 48.71 -43.14
C LEU A 480 7.91 48.77 -41.62
N LYS A 481 8.77 49.56 -40.96
CA LYS A 481 9.02 49.55 -39.51
C LYS A 481 7.77 49.77 -38.67
N TYR A 482 6.86 50.63 -39.07
CA TYR A 482 5.61 50.91 -38.31
C TYR A 482 4.65 49.70 -38.33
N TRP A 483 4.56 49.01 -39.45
CA TRP A 483 3.74 47.81 -39.57
C TRP A 483 4.37 46.60 -38.82
N ALA A 484 5.70 46.48 -38.86
CA ALA A 484 6.40 45.49 -38.05
C ALA A 484 6.16 45.73 -36.54
N LEU A 485 6.24 46.98 -36.07
CA LEU A 485 5.95 47.33 -34.67
C LEU A 485 4.50 47.02 -34.29
N ALA A 486 3.54 47.28 -35.16
CA ALA A 486 2.13 46.96 -34.90
C ALA A 486 1.91 45.43 -34.75
N VAL A 487 2.49 44.62 -35.64
CA VAL A 487 2.42 43.15 -35.55
C VAL A 487 3.10 42.64 -34.27
N TYR A 488 4.22 43.20 -33.86
CA TYR A 488 4.91 42.85 -32.62
C TYR A 488 4.04 43.14 -31.39
N ILE A 489 3.39 44.31 -31.33
CA ILE A 489 2.48 44.68 -30.23
C ILE A 489 1.29 43.72 -30.17
N ILE A 490 0.70 43.36 -31.31
CA ILE A 490 -0.39 42.39 -31.37
C ILE A 490 0.07 41.02 -30.85
N ALA A 491 1.28 40.55 -31.20
CA ALA A 491 1.83 39.30 -30.72
C ALA A 491 2.05 39.33 -29.19
N CYS A 492 2.56 40.44 -28.62
CA CYS A 492 2.72 40.58 -27.17
C CYS A 492 1.38 40.60 -26.43
N LEU A 493 0.38 41.32 -26.95
CA LEU A 493 -0.96 41.36 -26.34
C LEU A 493 -1.64 39.98 -26.40
N SER A 494 -1.44 39.24 -27.47
CA SER A 494 -1.98 37.86 -27.59
C SER A 494 -1.35 36.91 -26.58
N ASP A 495 -0.08 37.09 -26.17
CA ASP A 495 0.59 36.29 -25.15
C ASP A 495 -0.02 36.52 -23.75
N VAL A 496 -0.32 37.75 -23.43
CA VAL A 496 -1.00 38.11 -22.16
C VAL A 496 -2.42 37.54 -22.12
N ALA A 497 -3.15 37.63 -23.24
CA ALA A 497 -4.52 37.15 -23.36
C ALA A 497 -4.57 35.59 -23.28
N ASP A 498 -3.62 34.89 -23.91
CA ASP A 498 -3.49 33.44 -23.87
C ASP A 498 -3.26 32.94 -22.41
N GLY A 499 -2.32 33.56 -21.70
CA GLY A 499 -2.03 33.24 -20.32
C GLY A 499 -3.20 33.52 -19.35
N TYR A 500 -3.99 34.59 -19.62
CA TYR A 500 -5.17 34.89 -18.84
C TYR A 500 -6.31 33.90 -19.07
N ILE A 501 -6.61 33.58 -20.33
CA ILE A 501 -7.67 32.65 -20.74
C ILE A 501 -7.34 31.24 -20.25
N ALA A 502 -6.10 30.78 -20.39
CA ALA A 502 -5.67 29.45 -19.95
C ALA A 502 -5.89 29.27 -18.43
N ARG A 503 -5.58 30.27 -17.63
CA ARG A 503 -5.76 30.24 -16.16
C ARG A 503 -7.22 30.38 -15.73
N HIS A 504 -7.97 31.28 -16.37
CA HIS A 504 -9.35 31.61 -15.93
C HIS A 504 -10.37 30.52 -16.34
N TYR A 505 -10.13 29.82 -17.45
CA TYR A 505 -11.04 28.79 -17.98
C TYR A 505 -10.49 27.35 -17.85
N ASN A 506 -9.45 27.16 -17.05
CA ASN A 506 -8.80 25.85 -16.81
C ASN A 506 -8.44 25.08 -18.11
N GLN A 507 -7.99 25.82 -19.15
CA GLN A 507 -7.63 25.29 -20.48
C GLN A 507 -6.11 25.18 -20.66
N VAL A 508 -5.39 24.74 -19.62
CA VAL A 508 -3.93 24.57 -19.68
C VAL A 508 -3.62 23.33 -20.52
N SER A 509 -2.99 23.50 -21.68
CA SER A 509 -2.55 22.40 -22.55
C SER A 509 -1.03 22.25 -22.50
N ASN A 510 -0.55 21.00 -22.73
CA ASN A 510 0.91 20.74 -22.81
C ASN A 510 1.59 21.50 -23.96
N PHE A 511 0.84 21.94 -24.97
CA PHE A 511 1.34 22.78 -26.06
C PHE A 511 1.71 24.20 -25.61
N GLY A 512 1.04 24.72 -24.56
CA GLY A 512 1.34 26.03 -23.97
C GLY A 512 2.49 26.02 -22.93
N LYS A 513 2.99 24.81 -22.55
CA LYS A 513 4.11 24.67 -21.59
C LYS A 513 5.50 24.72 -22.24
N PHE A 514 5.60 24.69 -23.58
CA PHE A 514 6.86 24.94 -24.28
C PHE A 514 7.15 26.45 -24.30
N ARG A 515 7.79 26.90 -23.23
CA ARG A 515 8.47 28.20 -23.13
C ARG A 515 9.96 27.99 -22.99
#